data_a67e1e354892772baa64dcc6b2353c5b
#
_entry.id   a67e1e354892772baa64dcc6b2353c5b
#
_cell.length_a   1.000
_cell.length_b   1.000
_cell.length_c   1.000
_cell.angle_alpha   90.00
_cell.angle_beta   90.00
_cell.angle_gamma   90.00
#
_symmetry.space_group_name_H-M   'P 1'
#
loop_
_entity.id
_entity.type
_entity.pdbx_description
1 polymer ?
#
loop_
_entity_poly.entity_id
_entity_poly.type
_entity_poly.pdbx_seq_one_letter_code
_entity_poly.pdbx_strand_id
1 'polypeptide(L)'
;MITIDELREFEQSIFTGVIVGVGSLVLLFSSGTRILLQCPFQCGEEHHLKNGHGESLTTSELLFPLLNQRVESCTMLDGDILKLSFSNESLIYIFPEKNGFESYVITSSQGDYPVIVY
;
A
#
# COMPACT_ATOMS: atom_id res chain seq x y z
N MET A 1 2.78 14.40 -10.17
CA MET A 1 3.56 13.57 -9.23
C MET A 1 2.97 13.70 -7.83
N ILE A 2 2.87 12.59 -7.10
CA ILE A 2 2.38 12.65 -5.73
C ILE A 2 3.37 13.45 -4.87
N THR A 3 2.85 14.28 -3.97
CA THR A 3 3.66 15.14 -3.12
C THR A 3 3.96 14.47 -1.78
N ILE A 4 5.01 14.97 -1.10
CA ILE A 4 5.31 14.52 0.26
C ILE A 4 4.14 14.80 1.20
N ASP A 5 3.44 15.92 1.00
CA ASP A 5 2.28 16.27 1.83
C ASP A 5 1.14 15.27 1.65
N GLU A 6 0.91 14.79 0.43
CA GLU A 6 -0.10 13.77 0.18
C GLU A 6 0.28 12.43 0.84
N LEU A 7 1.56 12.05 0.81
CA LEU A 7 2.03 10.84 1.48
C LEU A 7 1.92 10.97 3.00
N ARG A 8 2.12 12.17 3.55
CA ARG A 8 1.96 12.41 4.98
C ARG A 8 0.54 12.23 5.48
N GLU A 9 -0.45 12.26 4.59
CA GLU A 9 -1.83 11.98 4.99
C GLU A 9 -2.02 10.57 5.54
N PHE A 10 -1.13 9.64 5.21
CA PHE A 10 -1.13 8.29 5.80
C PHE A 10 -0.59 8.26 7.21
N GLU A 11 0.29 9.21 7.57
CA GLU A 11 0.94 9.21 8.88
C GLU A 11 -0.07 9.38 10.01
N GLN A 12 0.11 8.61 11.05
CA GLN A 12 -0.75 8.56 12.23
C GLN A 12 -2.14 7.97 11.96
N SER A 13 -2.46 7.59 10.72
CA SER A 13 -3.74 6.92 10.44
C SER A 13 -3.62 5.43 10.79
N ILE A 14 -4.78 4.83 11.01
CA ILE A 14 -4.89 3.40 11.32
C ILE A 14 -5.24 2.65 10.03
N PHE A 15 -4.59 1.51 9.81
CA PHE A 15 -4.95 0.60 8.74
C PHE A 15 -6.23 -0.13 9.16
N THR A 16 -7.36 0.25 8.57
CA THR A 16 -8.68 -0.15 9.08
C THR A 16 -9.31 -1.32 8.33
N GLY A 17 -8.88 -1.60 7.11
CA GLY A 17 -9.53 -2.65 6.36
C GLY A 17 -8.89 -2.95 5.03
N VAL A 18 -9.29 -4.07 4.46
CA VAL A 18 -8.90 -4.50 3.11
C VAL A 18 -10.18 -4.88 2.38
N ILE A 19 -10.41 -4.27 1.21
CA ILE A 19 -11.47 -4.74 0.32
C ILE A 19 -10.83 -5.76 -0.62
N VAL A 20 -11.35 -6.97 -0.61
CA VAL A 20 -10.84 -8.06 -1.44
C VAL A 20 -11.74 -8.21 -2.66
N GLY A 21 -11.17 -7.98 -3.84
CA GLY A 21 -11.88 -8.10 -5.10
C GLY A 21 -11.18 -9.04 -6.05
N VAL A 22 -11.86 -9.35 -7.15
CA VAL A 22 -11.24 -10.09 -8.25
C VAL A 22 -10.31 -9.12 -8.99
N GLY A 23 -9.02 -9.41 -8.97
CA GLY A 23 -8.02 -8.62 -9.69
C GLY A 23 -7.48 -7.42 -8.93
N SER A 24 -7.95 -7.15 -7.71
CA SER A 24 -7.42 -6.04 -6.92
C SER A 24 -7.71 -6.17 -5.44
N LEU A 25 -6.88 -5.52 -4.64
CA LEU A 25 -7.10 -5.31 -3.20
C LEU A 25 -7.15 -3.81 -2.96
N VAL A 26 -7.97 -3.36 -2.02
CA VAL A 26 -7.97 -1.95 -1.61
C VAL A 26 -7.62 -1.87 -0.14
N LEU A 27 -6.54 -1.15 0.18
CA LEU A 27 -6.12 -0.90 1.55
C LEU A 27 -6.78 0.38 2.04
N LEU A 28 -7.47 0.30 3.18
CA LEU A 28 -8.23 1.41 3.74
C LEU A 28 -7.56 1.95 5.01
N PHE A 29 -7.53 3.27 5.14
CA PHE A 29 -6.91 3.96 6.27
C PHE A 29 -7.90 4.95 6.90
N SER A 30 -7.78 5.14 8.22
CA SER A 30 -8.72 5.99 8.98
C SER A 30 -8.70 7.46 8.56
N SER A 31 -7.63 7.92 7.93
CA SER A 31 -7.54 9.29 7.39
C SER A 31 -8.41 9.51 6.16
N GLY A 32 -8.98 8.45 5.59
CA GLY A 32 -9.70 8.51 4.32
C GLY A 32 -8.82 8.22 3.11
N THR A 33 -7.51 8.13 3.30
CA THR A 33 -6.60 7.70 2.23
C THR A 33 -6.80 6.21 1.96
N ARG A 34 -6.49 5.80 0.75
CA ARG A 34 -6.57 4.38 0.37
C ARG A 34 -5.61 4.06 -0.76
N ILE A 35 -5.33 2.78 -0.92
CA ILE A 35 -4.44 2.29 -1.98
C ILE A 35 -5.14 1.13 -2.69
N LEU A 36 -5.40 1.32 -3.98
CA LEU A 36 -5.84 0.24 -4.87
C LEU A 36 -4.58 -0.50 -5.32
N LEU A 37 -4.52 -1.80 -5.09
CA LEU A 37 -3.31 -2.60 -5.24
C LEU A 37 -3.54 -3.69 -6.29
N GLN A 38 -2.77 -3.67 -7.38
CA GLN A 38 -2.87 -4.61 -8.49
C GLN A 38 -1.51 -5.20 -8.88
N CYS A 39 -0.51 -5.06 -8.01
CA CYS A 39 0.86 -5.44 -8.28
C CYS A 39 1.45 -6.22 -7.10
N PRO A 40 2.70 -6.70 -7.21
CA PRO A 40 3.36 -7.39 -6.10
C PRO A 40 3.51 -6.50 -4.87
N PHE A 41 3.40 -7.11 -3.71
CA PHE A 41 3.72 -6.45 -2.45
C PHE A 41 4.44 -7.42 -1.51
N GLN A 42 5.11 -6.85 -0.51
CA GLN A 42 5.67 -7.60 0.60
C GLN A 42 5.15 -6.98 1.89
N CYS A 43 4.87 -7.79 2.88
CA CYS A 43 4.43 -7.27 4.18
C CYS A 43 4.85 -8.19 5.31
N GLY A 44 4.94 -7.61 6.51
CA GLY A 44 5.30 -8.31 7.73
C GLY A 44 6.42 -7.62 8.46
N GLU A 45 7.09 -8.36 9.34
CA GLU A 45 8.26 -7.88 10.05
C GLU A 45 9.45 -7.82 9.10
N GLU A 46 10.38 -6.89 9.34
CA GLU A 46 11.48 -6.57 8.43
C GLU A 46 12.27 -7.78 7.95
N HIS A 47 12.55 -8.73 8.84
CA HIS A 47 13.34 -9.92 8.50
C HIS A 47 12.48 -11.13 8.12
N HIS A 48 11.16 -10.96 8.07
CA HIS A 48 10.20 -12.02 7.78
C HIS A 48 9.09 -11.52 6.85
N LEU A 49 9.49 -10.83 5.78
CA LEU A 49 8.54 -10.32 4.79
C LEU A 49 7.97 -11.46 3.95
N LYS A 50 6.68 -11.43 3.75
CA LYS A 50 5.95 -12.39 2.91
C LYS A 50 5.51 -11.72 1.63
N ASN A 51 5.52 -12.47 0.54
CA ASN A 51 5.19 -11.99 -0.79
C ASN A 51 3.72 -12.22 -1.12
N GLY A 52 3.06 -11.18 -1.61
CA GLY A 52 1.70 -11.24 -2.11
C GLY A 52 1.57 -10.52 -3.43
N HIS A 53 0.36 -10.52 -3.98
CA HIS A 53 0.05 -9.82 -5.22
C HIS A 53 -1.39 -9.29 -5.15
N GLY A 54 -1.58 -8.04 -5.55
CA GLY A 54 -2.91 -7.41 -5.52
C GLY A 54 -3.95 -8.12 -6.37
N GLU A 55 -3.51 -8.83 -7.43
CA GLU A 55 -4.41 -9.60 -8.27
C GLU A 55 -4.70 -11.00 -7.71
N SER A 56 -3.97 -11.44 -6.70
CA SER A 56 -4.19 -12.72 -6.03
C SER A 56 -4.95 -12.51 -4.73
N LEU A 57 -6.25 -12.72 -4.78
CA LEU A 57 -7.13 -12.43 -3.63
C LEU A 57 -6.78 -13.27 -2.39
N THR A 58 -6.21 -14.46 -2.57
CA THR A 58 -5.83 -15.31 -1.43
C THR A 58 -4.66 -14.72 -0.64
N THR A 59 -3.83 -13.88 -1.25
CA THR A 59 -2.71 -13.25 -0.54
C THR A 59 -3.16 -12.09 0.33
N SER A 60 -4.43 -11.68 0.27
CA SER A 60 -4.97 -10.63 1.13
C SER A 60 -4.81 -10.98 2.61
N GLU A 61 -4.84 -12.26 2.97
CA GLU A 61 -4.69 -12.69 4.37
C GLU A 61 -3.34 -12.29 4.97
N LEU A 62 -2.31 -12.10 4.14
CA LEU A 62 -0.99 -11.65 4.61
C LEU A 62 -1.05 -10.25 5.23
N LEU A 63 -2.04 -9.46 4.85
CA LEU A 63 -2.24 -8.10 5.35
C LEU A 63 -3.02 -8.05 6.66
N PHE A 64 -3.75 -9.11 7.01
CA PHE A 64 -4.63 -9.11 8.18
C PHE A 64 -3.90 -8.86 9.50
N PRO A 65 -2.68 -9.40 9.73
CA PRO A 65 -1.96 -9.09 10.98
C PRO A 65 -1.60 -7.62 11.15
N LEU A 66 -1.61 -6.84 10.07
CA LEU A 66 -1.28 -5.41 10.11
C LEU A 66 -2.51 -4.54 10.37
N LEU A 67 -3.70 -5.11 10.32
CA LEU A 67 -4.94 -4.36 10.60
C LEU A 67 -4.90 -3.80 12.01
N ASN A 68 -5.49 -2.61 12.16
CA ASN A 68 -5.55 -1.86 13.39
C ASN A 68 -4.20 -1.29 13.87
N GLN A 69 -3.17 -1.38 13.04
CA GLN A 69 -1.87 -0.77 13.33
C GLN A 69 -1.83 0.66 12.78
N ARG A 70 -1.09 1.52 13.47
CA ARG A 70 -0.92 2.91 13.08
C ARG A 70 0.26 3.04 12.11
N VAL A 71 0.07 3.84 11.05
CA VAL A 71 1.14 4.16 10.12
C VAL A 71 2.07 5.19 10.75
N GLU A 72 3.35 4.89 10.86
CA GLU A 72 4.36 5.85 11.30
C GLU A 72 4.89 6.68 10.15
N SER A 73 5.11 6.06 8.99
CA SER A 73 5.63 6.76 7.82
C SER A 73 5.15 6.13 6.53
N CYS A 74 5.04 6.96 5.51
CA CYS A 74 4.73 6.54 4.15
C CYS A 74 5.71 7.24 3.22
N THR A 75 6.54 6.48 2.52
CA THR A 75 7.66 6.99 1.75
C THR A 75 7.67 6.40 0.36
N MET A 76 7.91 7.25 -0.65
CA MET A 76 8.14 6.80 -2.02
C MET A 76 9.64 6.60 -2.22
N LEU A 77 10.02 5.35 -2.52
CA LEU A 77 11.41 4.99 -2.80
C LEU A 77 11.67 5.07 -4.31
N ASP A 78 12.95 4.96 -4.70
CA ASP A 78 13.33 4.93 -6.10
C ASP A 78 12.60 3.79 -6.84
N GLY A 79 12.19 4.05 -8.08
CA GLY A 79 11.43 3.09 -8.87
C GLY A 79 9.95 3.04 -8.52
N ASP A 80 9.44 4.08 -7.88
CA ASP A 80 8.04 4.20 -7.46
C ASP A 80 7.58 3.08 -6.52
N ILE A 81 8.49 2.58 -5.72
CA ILE A 81 8.18 1.61 -4.67
C ILE A 81 7.64 2.37 -3.46
N LEU A 82 6.43 2.02 -3.04
CA LEU A 82 5.83 2.65 -1.86
C LEU A 82 6.15 1.83 -0.62
N LYS A 83 6.63 2.51 0.43
CA LYS A 83 6.94 1.89 1.71
C LYS A 83 6.07 2.48 2.81
N LEU A 84 5.34 1.63 3.51
CA LEU A 84 4.57 1.99 4.71
C LEU A 84 5.23 1.31 5.92
N SER A 85 5.53 2.10 6.94
CA SER A 85 6.05 1.60 8.22
C SER A 85 4.99 1.78 9.29
N PHE A 86 4.80 0.77 10.13
CA PHE A 86 3.77 0.76 11.17
C PHE A 86 4.41 0.83 12.57
N SER A 87 3.61 1.25 13.54
CA SER A 87 4.07 1.45 14.92
C SER A 87 4.53 0.16 15.62
N ASN A 88 4.09 -1.01 15.12
CA ASN A 88 4.51 -2.31 15.64
C ASN A 88 5.74 -2.90 14.91
N GLU A 89 6.46 -2.05 14.16
CA GLU A 89 7.62 -2.42 13.35
C GLU A 89 7.31 -3.28 12.12
N SER A 90 6.02 -3.46 11.79
CA SER A 90 5.62 -4.10 10.53
C SER A 90 5.78 -3.14 9.36
N LEU A 91 5.95 -3.71 8.17
CA LEU A 91 6.17 -2.98 6.92
C LEU A 91 5.24 -3.47 5.83
N ILE A 92 4.92 -2.57 4.89
CA ILE A 92 4.36 -2.94 3.59
C ILE A 92 5.22 -2.27 2.53
N TYR A 93 5.68 -3.06 1.55
CA TYR A 93 6.32 -2.55 0.34
C TYR A 93 5.43 -2.89 -0.85
N ILE A 94 5.20 -1.91 -1.73
CA ILE A 94 4.42 -2.09 -2.96
C ILE A 94 5.35 -1.87 -4.13
N PHE A 95 5.47 -2.89 -5.01
CA PHE A 95 6.41 -2.91 -6.13
C PHE A 95 5.67 -2.79 -7.45
N PRO A 96 5.75 -1.64 -8.16
CA PRO A 96 5.11 -1.53 -9.46
C PRO A 96 5.80 -2.41 -10.50
N GLU A 97 5.03 -2.85 -11.48
CA GLU A 97 5.53 -3.67 -12.58
C GLU A 97 5.75 -2.80 -13.82
N LYS A 98 6.86 -3.06 -14.53
CA LYS A 98 7.21 -2.34 -15.76
C LYS A 98 6.46 -2.92 -16.96
N ASN A 99 5.15 -2.72 -17.00
CA ASN A 99 4.31 -3.29 -18.06
C ASN A 99 3.42 -2.25 -18.74
N GLY A 100 3.53 -0.98 -18.36
CA GLY A 100 2.72 0.10 -18.94
C GLY A 100 1.27 0.11 -18.43
N PHE A 101 0.92 -0.79 -17.52
CA PHE A 101 -0.40 -0.81 -16.90
C PHE A 101 -0.33 -0.20 -15.50
N GLU A 102 -1.48 0.20 -14.98
CA GLU A 102 -1.62 0.71 -13.64
C GLU A 102 -1.27 -0.38 -12.63
N SER A 103 -0.27 -0.11 -11.78
CA SER A 103 0.17 -1.05 -10.74
C SER A 103 -0.56 -0.82 -9.43
N TYR A 104 -0.62 0.43 -8.99
CA TYR A 104 -1.39 0.81 -7.82
C TYR A 104 -1.85 2.25 -7.94
N VAL A 105 -2.89 2.60 -7.18
CA VAL A 105 -3.45 3.96 -7.18
C VAL A 105 -3.54 4.43 -5.73
N ILE A 106 -2.94 5.58 -5.45
CA ILE A 106 -3.08 6.22 -4.15
C ILE A 106 -4.20 7.25 -4.24
N THR A 107 -5.17 7.15 -3.34
CA THR A 107 -6.21 8.17 -3.19
C THR A 107 -5.91 9.00 -1.95
N SER A 108 -5.70 10.29 -2.16
CA SER A 108 -5.47 11.27 -1.09
C SER A 108 -6.60 12.30 -1.09
N SER A 109 -6.51 13.31 -0.23
CA SER A 109 -7.44 14.43 -0.23
C SER A 109 -7.39 15.24 -1.54
N GLN A 110 -6.29 15.10 -2.30
CA GLN A 110 -6.07 15.80 -3.57
C GLN A 110 -6.56 15.01 -4.79
N GLY A 111 -7.08 13.80 -4.58
CA GLY A 111 -7.58 12.94 -5.66
C GLY A 111 -6.78 11.68 -5.83
N ASP A 112 -6.95 11.04 -6.98
CA ASP A 112 -6.32 9.77 -7.29
C ASP A 112 -4.98 9.98 -7.99
N TYR A 113 -3.99 9.20 -7.58
CA TYR A 113 -2.67 9.20 -8.19
C TYR A 113 -2.30 7.77 -8.64
N PRO A 114 -2.54 7.44 -9.92
CA PRO A 114 -2.16 6.13 -10.44
C PRO A 114 -0.65 6.05 -10.68
N VAL A 115 -0.06 4.90 -10.35
CA VAL A 115 1.36 4.62 -10.59
C VAL A 115 1.48 3.63 -11.74
N ILE A 116 2.12 4.09 -12.81
CA ILE A 116 2.32 3.34 -14.04
C ILE A 116 3.82 3.40 -14.38
N VAL A 117 4.44 2.24 -14.58
CA VAL A 117 5.87 2.17 -14.96
C VAL A 117 5.96 1.46 -16.31
N TYR A 118 6.70 2.09 -17.23
CA TYR A 118 6.85 1.62 -18.62
C TYR A 118 8.11 0.82 -18.86
#